data_54f3e35ac7434ba76f5adc93caae3ebf
#
_entry.id   54f3e35ac7434ba76f5adc93caae3ebf
#
_cell.length_a   1.000
_cell.length_b   1.000
_cell.length_c   1.000
_cell.angle_alpha   90.00
_cell.angle_beta   90.00
_cell.angle_gamma   90.00
#
_symmetry.space_group_name_H-M   'P 1'
#
loop_
_entity.id
_entity.type
_entity.pdbx_description
1 polymer ?
#
loop_
_entity_poly.entity_id
_entity_poly.type
_entity_poly.pdbx_seq_one_letter_code
_entity_poly.pdbx_strand_id
1 'polypeptide(L)'
;KAHMVLSVTGKGKHTLKVTDGRYNDGKAFVIGSWIQGKLALFDLGYYVYRNFLDIHQHGGFFISRLKTNANPIIVRSNVICRGNSTQIYEQPLQAVLAKLKRDTLDVTARFDVGNGETTEFRVIAALNHEKGEYHLYVTNLPTDELNVDDICTIYTFRWQIELMFREMKQYYRLDQMPSRRQEVVESLLYAAFITCVLSWQLLNAIRHCLQEQAERIRIERWAAIFYENAENMLTIMTSPKAFARYLQNQFW
;
A
#
# COMPACT_ATOMS: atom_id res chain seq x y z
N LYS A 1 3.47 15.71 -9.43
CA LYS A 1 3.20 14.36 -8.92
C LYS A 1 2.30 14.41 -7.70
N ALA A 2 1.44 13.42 -7.53
CA ALA A 2 0.65 13.22 -6.32
C ALA A 2 1.23 12.03 -5.54
N HIS A 3 1.55 12.26 -4.28
CA HIS A 3 2.03 11.23 -3.35
C HIS A 3 0.95 11.00 -2.29
N MET A 4 0.63 9.74 -2.05
CA MET A 4 -0.51 9.41 -1.21
C MET A 4 -0.17 8.35 -0.16
N VAL A 5 -0.70 8.53 1.03
CA VAL A 5 -0.80 7.48 2.05
C VAL A 5 -2.28 7.20 2.26
N LEU A 6 -2.65 5.93 2.10
CA LEU A 6 -4.02 5.46 2.26
C LEU A 6 -4.07 4.42 3.37
N SER A 7 -5.00 4.57 4.32
CA SER A 7 -5.29 3.53 5.30
C SER A 7 -6.28 2.52 4.74
N VAL A 8 -5.87 1.27 4.59
CA VAL A 8 -6.72 0.18 4.09
C VAL A 8 -7.80 -0.21 5.11
N THR A 9 -7.51 -0.07 6.41
CA THR A 9 -8.47 -0.39 7.49
C THR A 9 -9.45 0.73 7.80
N GLY A 10 -9.35 1.88 7.15
CA GLY A 10 -10.19 3.05 7.36
C GLY A 10 -9.94 3.84 8.66
N LYS A 11 -9.08 3.34 9.56
CA LYS A 11 -8.77 3.96 10.86
C LYS A 11 -7.38 4.61 10.91
N GLY A 12 -6.74 4.82 9.78
CA GLY A 12 -5.39 5.34 9.71
C GLY A 12 -5.30 6.75 9.16
N LYS A 13 -4.07 7.19 8.99
CA LYS A 13 -3.75 8.47 8.36
C LYS A 13 -3.99 8.38 6.85
N HIS A 14 -4.74 9.32 6.31
CA HIS A 14 -4.82 9.57 4.88
C HIS A 14 -4.10 10.87 4.59
N THR A 15 -3.16 10.86 3.66
CA THR A 15 -2.48 12.09 3.22
C THR A 15 -2.31 12.10 1.72
N LEU A 16 -2.45 13.29 1.17
CA LEU A 16 -2.09 13.61 -0.19
C LEU A 16 -1.06 14.74 -0.15
N LYS A 17 0.04 14.59 -0.88
CA LYS A 17 1.03 15.63 -1.08
C LYS A 17 1.25 15.83 -2.57
N VAL A 18 1.12 17.04 -3.03
CA VAL A 18 1.40 17.42 -4.42
C VAL A 18 2.81 17.98 -4.51
N THR A 19 3.57 17.57 -5.49
CA THR A 19 4.94 18.03 -5.70
C THR A 19 5.22 18.24 -7.19
N ASP A 20 6.33 18.92 -7.50
CA ASP A 20 6.83 19.00 -8.86
C ASP A 20 7.04 17.61 -9.48
N GLY A 21 6.88 17.51 -10.80
CA GLY A 21 7.02 16.25 -11.53
C GLY A 21 8.41 15.58 -11.42
N ARG A 22 9.45 16.36 -11.09
CA ARG A 22 10.82 15.90 -10.88
C ARG A 22 11.14 15.54 -9.43
N TYR A 23 10.23 15.80 -8.49
CA TYR A 23 10.45 15.51 -7.07
C TYR A 23 10.71 14.01 -6.85
N ASN A 24 11.66 13.70 -5.97
CA ASN A 24 12.01 12.32 -5.63
C ASN A 24 10.93 11.72 -4.72
N ASP A 25 10.33 10.62 -5.16
CA ASP A 25 9.23 9.96 -4.46
C ASP A 25 9.64 9.50 -3.05
N GLY A 26 10.87 9.01 -2.89
CA GLY A 26 11.39 8.59 -1.57
C GLY A 26 11.50 9.68 -0.51
N LYS A 27 11.46 10.96 -0.92
CA LYS A 27 11.46 12.13 -0.03
C LYS A 27 10.06 12.72 0.19
N ALA A 28 9.03 12.12 -0.39
CA ALA A 28 7.68 12.69 -0.37
C ALA A 28 7.06 12.67 1.02
N PHE A 29 7.36 11.67 1.81
CA PHE A 29 6.81 11.50 3.16
C PHE A 29 7.91 11.51 4.20
N VAL A 30 7.63 12.18 5.32
CA VAL A 30 8.46 12.14 6.52
C VAL A 30 7.90 11.04 7.43
N ILE A 31 8.76 10.08 7.76
CA ILE A 31 8.45 9.05 8.75
C ILE A 31 8.57 9.70 10.13
N GLY A 32 7.72 9.30 11.06
CA GLY A 32 7.69 9.80 12.43
C GLY A 32 6.77 8.95 13.30
N SER A 33 6.40 9.44 14.48
CA SER A 33 5.60 8.72 15.47
C SER A 33 4.24 8.18 14.97
N TRP A 34 3.72 8.75 13.89
CA TRP A 34 2.46 8.30 13.29
C TRP A 34 2.50 6.85 12.77
N ILE A 35 3.71 6.29 12.53
CA ILE A 35 3.88 4.92 12.02
C ILE A 35 3.91 3.87 13.14
N GLN A 36 4.05 4.27 14.39
CA GLN A 36 4.15 3.35 15.53
C GLN A 36 3.00 2.33 15.56
N GLY A 37 3.34 1.05 15.64
CA GLY A 37 2.39 -0.06 15.64
C GLY A 37 1.59 -0.22 14.34
N LYS A 38 2.00 0.41 13.24
CA LYS A 38 1.32 0.31 11.95
C LYS A 38 2.21 -0.35 10.92
N LEU A 39 1.57 -1.01 9.96
CA LEU A 39 2.23 -1.62 8.81
C LEU A 39 2.08 -0.71 7.59
N ALA A 40 3.21 -0.32 6.99
CA ALA A 40 3.26 0.43 5.75
C ALA A 40 3.60 -0.49 4.57
N LEU A 41 2.83 -0.38 3.49
CA LEU A 41 3.07 -1.07 2.22
C LEU A 41 3.64 -0.07 1.22
N PHE A 42 4.84 -0.33 0.72
CA PHE A 42 5.55 0.58 -0.19
C PHE A 42 5.60 0.05 -1.61
N ASP A 43 5.36 0.95 -2.56
CA ASP A 43 5.74 0.72 -3.95
C ASP A 43 7.23 0.97 -4.17
N LEU A 44 7.81 0.37 -5.23
CA LEU A 44 9.23 0.51 -5.59
C LEU A 44 9.67 1.97 -5.81
N GLY A 45 8.76 2.87 -6.19
CA GLY A 45 9.04 4.30 -6.30
C GLY A 45 9.46 4.96 -4.99
N TYR A 46 9.02 4.42 -3.86
CA TYR A 46 9.33 4.90 -2.51
C TYR A 46 10.43 4.09 -1.82
N TYR A 47 11.12 3.22 -2.56
CA TYR A 47 12.15 2.34 -2.04
C TYR A 47 13.41 3.13 -1.65
N VAL A 48 13.54 3.42 -0.35
CA VAL A 48 14.69 4.08 0.26
C VAL A 48 15.00 3.38 1.57
N TYR A 49 16.18 2.80 1.70
CA TYR A 49 16.59 2.05 2.91
C TYR A 49 16.49 2.90 4.18
N ARG A 50 16.79 4.19 4.10
CA ARG A 50 16.67 5.11 5.23
C ARG A 50 15.24 5.18 5.76
N ASN A 51 14.25 5.21 4.87
CA ASN A 51 12.83 5.19 5.28
C ASN A 51 12.47 3.90 6.03
N PHE A 52 13.01 2.75 5.61
CA PHE A 52 12.77 1.47 6.27
C PHE A 52 13.40 1.43 7.67
N LEU A 53 14.61 1.99 7.80
CA LEU A 53 15.26 2.13 9.09
C LEU A 53 14.49 3.07 10.01
N ASP A 54 14.06 4.21 9.50
CA ASP A 54 13.27 5.20 10.25
C ASP A 54 11.94 4.61 10.73
N ILE A 55 11.24 3.80 9.91
CA ILE A 55 10.04 3.08 10.32
C ILE A 55 10.33 2.13 11.46
N HIS A 56 11.38 1.33 11.34
CA HIS A 56 11.78 0.38 12.36
C HIS A 56 12.11 1.08 13.69
N GLN A 57 12.89 2.16 13.65
CA GLN A 57 13.25 2.97 14.81
C GLN A 57 12.04 3.62 15.50
N HIS A 58 10.97 3.94 14.76
CA HIS A 58 9.73 4.48 15.30
C HIS A 58 8.73 3.39 15.73
N GLY A 59 9.15 2.12 15.78
CA GLY A 59 8.26 1.01 16.20
C GLY A 59 7.14 0.70 15.21
N GLY A 60 7.35 1.01 13.93
CA GLY A 60 6.47 0.64 12.84
C GLY A 60 6.95 -0.58 12.09
N PHE A 61 6.10 -1.08 11.20
CA PHE A 61 6.39 -2.21 10.32
C PHE A 61 6.26 -1.80 8.85
N PHE A 62 6.95 -2.54 7.97
CA PHE A 62 6.84 -2.29 6.54
C PHE A 62 6.91 -3.59 5.73
N ILE A 63 6.31 -3.58 4.55
CA ILE A 63 6.55 -4.52 3.46
C ILE A 63 6.76 -3.73 2.19
N SER A 64 7.84 -4.00 1.47
CA SER A 64 8.14 -3.45 0.15
C SER A 64 8.61 -4.53 -0.81
N ARG A 65 8.42 -4.29 -2.11
CA ARG A 65 9.15 -5.08 -3.11
C ARG A 65 10.65 -4.76 -2.98
N LEU A 66 11.48 -5.78 -3.08
CA LEU A 66 12.92 -5.60 -3.20
C LEU A 66 13.27 -5.32 -4.67
N LYS A 67 14.15 -4.36 -4.92
CA LYS A 67 14.64 -4.08 -6.28
C LYS A 67 15.40 -5.28 -6.82
N THR A 68 15.23 -5.57 -8.11
CA THR A 68 15.87 -6.72 -8.77
C THR A 68 17.39 -6.65 -8.77
N ASN A 69 17.94 -5.43 -8.73
CA ASN A 69 19.39 -5.20 -8.64
C ASN A 69 19.91 -5.14 -7.18
N ALA A 70 19.03 -5.26 -6.18
CA ALA A 70 19.46 -5.33 -4.80
C ALA A 70 20.16 -6.69 -4.54
N ASN A 71 21.31 -6.62 -3.88
CA ASN A 71 22.11 -7.80 -3.63
C ASN A 71 22.67 -7.80 -2.18
N PRO A 72 21.77 -7.77 -1.16
CA PRO A 72 22.20 -7.81 0.23
C PRO A 72 22.88 -9.14 0.55
N ILE A 73 23.67 -9.15 1.61
CA ILE A 73 24.37 -10.34 2.09
C ILE A 73 23.45 -11.09 3.05
N ILE A 74 23.25 -12.38 2.82
CA ILE A 74 22.43 -13.24 3.67
C ILE A 74 23.17 -13.50 4.98
N VAL A 75 22.53 -13.18 6.10
CA VAL A 75 23.09 -13.36 7.45
C VAL A 75 22.60 -14.64 8.11
N ARG A 76 21.35 -15.04 7.81
CA ARG A 76 20.78 -16.29 8.33
C ARG A 76 19.57 -16.75 7.51
N SER A 77 19.30 -18.06 7.54
CA SER A 77 18.03 -18.63 7.07
C SER A 77 17.00 -18.54 8.20
N ASN A 78 15.80 -18.07 7.88
CA ASN A 78 14.68 -18.03 8.83
C ASN A 78 13.87 -19.32 8.83
N VAL A 79 14.03 -20.16 7.81
CA VAL A 79 13.40 -21.48 7.73
C VAL A 79 14.44 -22.55 8.11
N ILE A 80 14.09 -23.38 9.09
CA ILE A 80 14.92 -24.52 9.50
C ILE A 80 14.80 -25.58 8.40
N CYS A 81 15.79 -25.64 7.53
CA CYS A 81 15.92 -26.71 6.54
C CYS A 81 16.81 -27.80 7.11
N ARG A 82 16.33 -29.03 7.20
CA ARG A 82 17.18 -30.21 7.49
C ARG A 82 18.22 -30.34 6.39
N GLY A 83 19.48 -30.02 6.72
CA GLY A 83 20.65 -30.12 5.84
C GLY A 83 20.83 -28.90 4.91
N ASN A 84 21.89 -28.12 5.09
CA ASN A 84 22.44 -27.05 4.24
C ASN A 84 22.06 -25.59 4.53
N SER A 85 21.66 -25.23 5.74
CA SER A 85 21.50 -23.81 6.10
C SER A 85 22.83 -23.02 6.07
N THR A 86 23.96 -23.72 6.24
CA THR A 86 25.31 -23.13 6.21
C THR A 86 25.78 -22.70 4.82
N GLN A 87 25.23 -23.25 3.75
CA GLN A 87 25.67 -22.95 2.38
C GLN A 87 25.23 -21.56 1.86
N ILE A 88 24.25 -20.91 2.50
CA ILE A 88 23.77 -19.59 2.08
C ILE A 88 24.27 -18.44 2.97
N TYR A 89 24.92 -18.78 4.10
CA TYR A 89 25.48 -17.78 5.02
C TYR A 89 26.61 -16.98 4.36
N GLU A 90 26.62 -15.66 4.57
CA GLU A 90 27.55 -14.68 3.95
C GLU A 90 27.56 -14.73 2.41
N GLN A 91 26.51 -15.28 1.79
CA GLN A 91 26.37 -15.24 0.33
C GLN A 91 25.52 -14.04 -0.12
N PRO A 92 25.86 -13.44 -1.26
CA PRO A 92 25.00 -12.45 -1.90
C PRO A 92 23.66 -13.07 -2.30
N LEU A 93 22.56 -12.35 -2.08
CA LEU A 93 21.20 -12.83 -2.37
C LEU A 93 21.05 -13.34 -3.82
N GLN A 94 21.58 -12.61 -4.80
CA GLN A 94 21.46 -12.98 -6.21
C GLN A 94 22.18 -14.31 -6.53
N ALA A 95 23.31 -14.57 -5.89
CA ALA A 95 24.03 -15.83 -6.07
C ALA A 95 23.26 -17.05 -5.52
N VAL A 96 22.47 -16.83 -4.46
CA VAL A 96 21.59 -17.85 -3.88
C VAL A 96 20.36 -18.05 -4.75
N LEU A 97 19.71 -16.97 -5.20
CA LEU A 97 18.53 -17.02 -6.07
C LEU A 97 18.80 -17.75 -7.39
N ALA A 98 19.99 -17.54 -7.99
CA ALA A 98 20.39 -18.20 -9.23
C ALA A 98 20.46 -19.74 -9.13
N LYS A 99 20.65 -20.26 -7.91
CA LYS A 99 20.74 -21.70 -7.62
C LYS A 99 19.53 -22.26 -6.89
N LEU A 100 18.55 -21.39 -6.58
CA LEU A 100 17.38 -21.74 -5.79
C LEU A 100 16.48 -22.69 -6.59
N LYS A 101 16.15 -23.84 -6.01
CA LYS A 101 15.24 -24.84 -6.60
C LYS A 101 13.89 -24.92 -5.89
N ARG A 102 13.68 -24.09 -4.88
CA ARG A 102 12.47 -24.06 -4.05
C ARG A 102 11.60 -22.90 -4.47
N ASP A 103 10.32 -23.04 -4.26
CA ASP A 103 9.34 -21.97 -4.57
C ASP A 103 9.49 -20.76 -3.64
N THR A 104 10.08 -20.94 -2.47
CA THR A 104 10.23 -19.88 -1.48
C THR A 104 11.62 -19.84 -0.87
N LEU A 105 12.06 -18.63 -0.52
CA LEU A 105 13.23 -18.35 0.32
C LEU A 105 12.80 -17.33 1.39
N ASP A 106 13.20 -17.57 2.64
CA ASP A 106 12.98 -16.66 3.75
C ASP A 106 14.27 -16.55 4.57
N VAL A 107 14.90 -15.38 4.51
CA VAL A 107 16.22 -15.12 5.08
C VAL A 107 16.27 -13.76 5.75
N THR A 108 17.18 -13.58 6.69
CA THR A 108 17.61 -12.26 7.14
C THR A 108 18.86 -11.88 6.36
N ALA A 109 18.85 -10.67 5.80
CA ALA A 109 19.94 -10.16 5.00
C ALA A 109 20.39 -8.79 5.48
N ARG A 110 21.68 -8.50 5.34
CA ARG A 110 22.33 -7.24 5.70
C ARG A 110 22.34 -6.31 4.51
N PHE A 111 21.88 -5.10 4.75
CA PHE A 111 21.79 -4.01 3.79
C PHE A 111 22.75 -2.88 4.17
N ASP A 112 23.42 -2.33 3.20
CA ASP A 112 24.14 -1.06 3.33
C ASP A 112 23.14 0.08 3.16
N VAL A 113 22.97 0.89 4.19
CA VAL A 113 22.07 2.06 4.19
C VAL A 113 22.79 3.37 3.87
N GLY A 114 24.07 3.29 3.58
CA GLY A 114 24.95 4.42 3.28
C GLY A 114 25.76 4.86 4.49
N ASN A 115 26.79 5.67 4.24
CA ASN A 115 27.71 6.19 5.27
C ASN A 115 28.40 5.14 6.14
N GLY A 116 28.56 3.88 5.65
CA GLY A 116 29.10 2.78 6.41
C GLY A 116 28.16 2.16 7.44
N GLU A 117 26.92 2.61 7.50
CA GLU A 117 25.88 2.05 8.35
C GLU A 117 25.22 0.85 7.66
N THR A 118 25.03 -0.24 8.40
CA THR A 118 24.34 -1.45 7.92
C THR A 118 23.14 -1.77 8.79
N THR A 119 22.14 -2.40 8.21
CA THR A 119 20.94 -2.86 8.92
C THR A 119 20.55 -4.24 8.41
N GLU A 120 19.82 -4.99 9.22
CA GLU A 120 19.34 -6.32 8.85
C GLU A 120 17.82 -6.31 8.73
N PHE A 121 17.33 -6.81 7.59
CA PHE A 121 15.92 -7.00 7.34
C PHE A 121 15.64 -8.40 6.83
N ARG A 122 14.42 -8.86 7.04
CA ARG A 122 13.91 -10.09 6.47
C ARG A 122 13.68 -9.90 4.98
N VAL A 123 14.19 -10.85 4.18
CA VAL A 123 13.99 -10.92 2.73
C VAL A 123 13.27 -12.20 2.39
N ILE A 124 12.23 -12.06 1.60
CA ILE A 124 11.42 -13.17 1.13
C ILE A 124 11.46 -13.21 -0.39
N ALA A 125 11.69 -14.41 -0.94
CA ALA A 125 11.48 -14.68 -2.35
C ALA A 125 10.34 -15.70 -2.49
N ALA A 126 9.38 -15.41 -3.36
CA ALA A 126 8.28 -16.30 -3.69
C ALA A 126 8.21 -16.46 -5.21
N LEU A 127 8.22 -17.71 -5.69
CA LEU A 127 8.20 -18.02 -7.11
C LEU A 127 6.82 -17.71 -7.70
N ASN A 128 6.81 -16.87 -8.73
CA ASN A 128 5.64 -16.73 -9.57
C ASN A 128 5.67 -17.82 -10.66
N HIS A 129 4.86 -18.84 -10.51
CA HIS A 129 4.83 -19.99 -11.43
C HIS A 129 4.43 -19.61 -12.87
N GLU A 130 3.64 -18.56 -13.06
CA GLU A 130 3.22 -18.10 -14.39
C GLU A 130 4.38 -17.48 -15.17
N LYS A 131 5.27 -16.76 -14.47
CA LYS A 131 6.39 -16.03 -15.08
C LYS A 131 7.73 -16.75 -14.93
N GLY A 132 7.82 -17.74 -14.05
CA GLY A 132 9.09 -18.41 -13.73
C GLY A 132 10.09 -17.52 -12.99
N GLU A 133 9.65 -16.43 -12.36
CA GLU A 133 10.48 -15.44 -11.70
C GLU A 133 10.15 -15.32 -10.23
N TYR A 134 11.15 -15.00 -9.38
CA TYR A 134 10.90 -14.74 -7.97
C TYR A 134 10.42 -13.31 -7.75
N HIS A 135 9.31 -13.19 -7.03
CA HIS A 135 8.90 -11.96 -6.41
C HIS A 135 9.67 -11.76 -5.10
N LEU A 136 10.42 -10.68 -5.02
CA LEU A 136 11.26 -10.40 -3.86
C LEU A 136 10.60 -9.33 -2.97
N TYR A 137 10.59 -9.58 -1.67
CA TYR A 137 10.05 -8.67 -0.66
C TYR A 137 11.08 -8.41 0.43
N VAL A 138 11.02 -7.22 1.02
CA VAL A 138 11.80 -6.85 2.20
C VAL A 138 10.85 -6.34 3.28
N THR A 139 11.08 -6.73 4.53
CA THR A 139 10.24 -6.39 5.67
C THR A 139 11.03 -6.42 6.98
N ASN A 140 10.54 -5.73 8.00
CA ASN A 140 11.00 -5.89 9.38
C ASN A 140 10.01 -6.69 10.26
N LEU A 141 9.00 -7.30 9.65
CA LEU A 141 8.05 -8.16 10.37
C LEU A 141 8.75 -9.43 10.86
N PRO A 142 8.48 -9.85 12.11
CA PRO A 142 9.07 -11.05 12.67
C PRO A 142 8.59 -12.31 11.94
N THR A 143 9.40 -13.37 12.02
CA THR A 143 9.17 -14.63 11.27
C THR A 143 8.16 -15.55 11.93
N ASP A 144 7.93 -15.38 13.22
CA ASP A 144 7.00 -16.14 14.06
C ASP A 144 5.56 -15.66 13.98
N GLU A 145 5.34 -14.41 13.56
CA GLU A 145 4.00 -13.86 13.43
C GLU A 145 3.39 -14.08 12.05
N LEU A 146 4.18 -13.94 10.97
CA LEU A 146 3.70 -14.01 9.59
C LEU A 146 4.62 -14.86 8.73
N ASN A 147 4.03 -15.81 8.02
CA ASN A 147 4.74 -16.67 7.07
C ASN A 147 4.91 -15.99 5.69
N VAL A 148 5.52 -16.68 4.72
CA VAL A 148 5.79 -16.16 3.37
C VAL A 148 4.49 -15.82 2.65
N ASP A 149 3.47 -16.68 2.73
CA ASP A 149 2.20 -16.51 2.01
C ASP A 149 1.40 -15.34 2.59
N ASP A 150 1.46 -15.15 3.92
CA ASP A 150 0.85 -14.01 4.59
C ASP A 150 1.45 -12.69 4.08
N ILE A 151 2.79 -12.60 3.99
CA ILE A 151 3.48 -11.40 3.48
C ILE A 151 3.09 -11.12 2.03
N CYS A 152 3.07 -12.16 1.18
CA CYS A 152 2.65 -12.02 -0.21
C CYS A 152 1.21 -11.53 -0.32
N THR A 153 0.31 -12.11 0.47
CA THR A 153 -1.12 -11.74 0.50
C THR A 153 -1.32 -10.32 0.99
N ILE A 154 -0.69 -9.94 2.10
CA ILE A 154 -0.79 -8.59 2.65
C ILE A 154 -0.27 -7.56 1.65
N TYR A 155 0.82 -7.85 0.96
CA TYR A 155 1.37 -6.92 -0.02
C TYR A 155 0.42 -6.66 -1.20
N THR A 156 -0.50 -7.56 -1.51
CA THR A 156 -1.51 -7.32 -2.57
C THR A 156 -2.41 -6.12 -2.27
N PHE A 157 -2.63 -5.80 -0.99
CA PHE A 157 -3.41 -4.62 -0.59
C PHE A 157 -2.79 -3.29 -1.06
N ARG A 158 -1.50 -3.26 -1.39
CA ARG A 158 -0.87 -2.08 -2.01
C ARG A 158 -1.60 -1.66 -3.29
N TRP A 159 -2.20 -2.60 -4.00
CA TRP A 159 -2.96 -2.33 -5.24
C TRP A 159 -4.16 -1.40 -5.02
N GLN A 160 -4.67 -1.29 -3.79
CA GLN A 160 -5.80 -0.41 -3.47
C GLN A 160 -5.53 1.05 -3.84
N ILE A 161 -4.28 1.49 -3.71
CA ILE A 161 -3.90 2.87 -4.08
C ILE A 161 -3.99 3.10 -5.59
N GLU A 162 -3.64 2.10 -6.38
CA GLU A 162 -3.75 2.17 -7.85
C GLU A 162 -5.22 2.16 -8.29
N LEU A 163 -6.06 1.37 -7.64
CA LEU A 163 -7.50 1.37 -7.85
C LEU A 163 -8.10 2.74 -7.58
N MET A 164 -7.72 3.37 -6.46
CA MET A 164 -8.18 4.71 -6.11
C MET A 164 -7.71 5.77 -7.12
N PHE A 165 -6.46 5.75 -7.56
CA PHE A 165 -6.01 6.67 -8.61
C PHE A 165 -6.74 6.46 -9.94
N ARG A 166 -7.04 5.22 -10.28
CA ARG A 166 -7.85 4.89 -11.46
C ARG A 166 -9.26 5.44 -11.32
N GLU A 167 -9.91 5.26 -10.17
CA GLU A 167 -11.22 5.81 -9.84
C GLU A 167 -11.21 7.34 -9.95
N MET A 168 -10.22 8.00 -9.35
CA MET A 168 -10.07 9.45 -9.41
C MET A 168 -9.91 9.96 -10.84
N LYS A 169 -9.19 9.26 -11.69
CA LYS A 169 -9.07 9.63 -13.12
C LYS A 169 -10.36 9.42 -13.87
N GLN A 170 -11.02 8.29 -13.67
CA GLN A 170 -12.19 7.88 -14.43
C GLN A 170 -13.44 8.67 -14.07
N TYR A 171 -13.69 8.91 -12.77
CA TYR A 171 -14.94 9.54 -12.28
C TYR A 171 -14.76 11.00 -11.88
N TYR A 172 -13.56 11.40 -11.45
CA TYR A 172 -13.30 12.79 -11.02
C TYR A 172 -12.47 13.58 -12.03
N ARG A 173 -12.26 13.04 -13.24
CA ARG A 173 -11.60 13.69 -14.39
C ARG A 173 -10.25 14.32 -14.05
N LEU A 174 -9.46 13.66 -13.20
CA LEU A 174 -8.13 14.16 -12.81
C LEU A 174 -7.13 14.24 -13.97
N ASP A 175 -7.40 13.57 -15.08
CA ASP A 175 -6.66 13.66 -16.34
C ASP A 175 -7.02 14.89 -17.19
N GLN A 176 -8.13 15.58 -16.86
CA GLN A 176 -8.65 16.74 -17.59
C GLN A 176 -8.64 18.00 -16.70
N MET A 177 -7.46 18.36 -16.18
CA MET A 177 -7.34 19.54 -15.32
C MET A 177 -7.67 20.83 -16.09
N PRO A 178 -8.65 21.63 -15.65
CA PRO A 178 -9.10 22.82 -16.37
C PRO A 178 -8.12 23.98 -16.27
N SER A 179 -7.05 23.85 -15.49
CA SER A 179 -6.08 24.90 -15.22
C SER A 179 -4.66 24.34 -15.10
N ARG A 180 -3.67 25.20 -15.40
CA ARG A 180 -2.24 24.93 -15.11
C ARG A 180 -1.74 25.66 -13.85
N ARG A 181 -2.61 26.43 -13.20
CA ARG A 181 -2.26 27.11 -11.95
C ARG A 181 -2.17 26.10 -10.84
N GLN A 182 -1.05 26.08 -10.10
CA GLN A 182 -0.76 25.10 -9.07
C GLN A 182 -1.87 25.05 -8.01
N GLU A 183 -2.32 26.19 -7.53
CA GLU A 183 -3.32 26.31 -6.47
C GLU A 183 -4.66 25.69 -6.89
N VAL A 184 -5.07 25.88 -8.16
CA VAL A 184 -6.30 25.29 -8.70
C VAL A 184 -6.16 23.77 -8.84
N VAL A 185 -5.04 23.31 -9.36
CA VAL A 185 -4.75 21.87 -9.50
C VAL A 185 -4.73 21.20 -8.12
N GLU A 186 -4.06 21.79 -7.14
CA GLU A 186 -4.03 21.27 -5.77
C GLU A 186 -5.42 21.23 -5.15
N SER A 187 -6.21 22.30 -5.26
CA SER A 187 -7.57 22.35 -4.73
C SER A 187 -8.46 21.26 -5.33
N LEU A 188 -8.40 21.06 -6.65
CA LEU A 188 -9.17 20.01 -7.33
C LEU A 188 -8.71 18.60 -6.94
N LEU A 189 -7.40 18.37 -6.80
CA LEU A 189 -6.86 17.10 -6.33
C LEU A 189 -7.31 16.78 -4.90
N TYR A 190 -7.26 17.77 -4.00
CA TYR A 190 -7.73 17.57 -2.63
C TYR A 190 -9.24 17.34 -2.58
N ALA A 191 -10.04 18.08 -3.35
CA ALA A 191 -11.47 17.85 -3.44
C ALA A 191 -11.80 16.44 -3.93
N ALA A 192 -11.18 16.01 -5.03
CA ALA A 192 -11.36 14.65 -5.56
C ALA A 192 -10.94 13.57 -4.53
N PHE A 193 -9.81 13.78 -3.85
CA PHE A 193 -9.32 12.85 -2.82
C PHE A 193 -10.29 12.75 -1.63
N ILE A 194 -10.76 13.88 -1.10
CA ILE A 194 -11.74 13.92 0.00
C ILE A 194 -13.01 13.19 -0.41
N THR A 195 -13.53 13.49 -1.61
CA THR A 195 -14.75 12.86 -2.14
C THR A 195 -14.57 11.33 -2.29
N CYS A 196 -13.42 10.89 -2.80
CA CYS A 196 -13.11 9.47 -2.92
C CYS A 196 -13.06 8.77 -1.55
N VAL A 197 -12.41 9.38 -0.55
CA VAL A 197 -12.36 8.85 0.81
C VAL A 197 -13.75 8.78 1.45
N LEU A 198 -14.55 9.81 1.29
CA LEU A 198 -15.94 9.83 1.80
C LEU A 198 -16.79 8.76 1.11
N SER A 199 -16.66 8.61 -0.21
CA SER A 199 -17.32 7.54 -0.98
C SER A 199 -16.99 6.16 -0.44
N TRP A 200 -15.71 5.87 -0.14
CA TRP A 200 -15.28 4.60 0.42
C TRP A 200 -15.77 4.38 1.85
N GLN A 201 -15.79 5.42 2.67
CA GLN A 201 -16.37 5.33 4.02
C GLN A 201 -17.86 5.00 3.97
N LEU A 202 -18.59 5.61 3.04
CA LEU A 202 -20.01 5.31 2.83
C LEU A 202 -20.21 3.87 2.34
N LEU A 203 -19.40 3.41 1.38
CA LEU A 203 -19.44 2.02 0.94
C LEU A 203 -19.20 1.04 2.09
N ASN A 204 -18.21 1.32 2.95
CA ASN A 204 -17.92 0.47 4.11
C ASN A 204 -19.07 0.47 5.12
N ALA A 205 -19.72 1.62 5.34
CA ALA A 205 -20.91 1.69 6.19
C ALA A 205 -22.08 0.86 5.60
N ILE A 206 -22.33 0.98 4.29
CA ILE A 206 -23.34 0.18 3.60
C ILE A 206 -23.02 -1.31 3.67
N ARG A 207 -21.79 -1.70 3.44
CA ARG A 207 -21.35 -3.09 3.57
C ARG A 207 -21.57 -3.63 4.96
N HIS A 208 -21.29 -2.84 5.99
CA HIS A 208 -21.53 -3.22 7.36
C HIS A 208 -23.02 -3.45 7.64
N CYS A 209 -23.90 -2.63 7.07
CA CYS A 209 -25.36 -2.78 7.20
C CYS A 209 -25.93 -4.00 6.43
N LEU A 210 -25.36 -4.29 5.26
CA LEU A 210 -25.86 -5.35 4.38
C LEU A 210 -25.30 -6.75 4.70
N GLN A 211 -24.30 -6.85 5.58
CA GLN A 211 -23.69 -8.12 6.03
C GLN A 211 -23.32 -9.06 4.86
N GLU A 212 -23.94 -10.22 4.75
CA GLU A 212 -23.62 -11.24 3.72
C GLU A 212 -23.83 -10.78 2.28
N GLN A 213 -24.68 -9.77 2.05
CA GLN A 213 -24.88 -9.20 0.70
C GLN A 213 -23.78 -8.20 0.31
N ALA A 214 -22.95 -7.80 1.25
CA ALA A 214 -21.90 -6.78 1.10
C ALA A 214 -20.85 -7.16 0.05
N GLU A 215 -20.51 -8.45 -0.08
CA GLU A 215 -19.50 -8.93 -1.02
C GLU A 215 -19.89 -8.74 -2.50
N ARG A 216 -21.18 -8.54 -2.79
CA ARG A 216 -21.68 -8.34 -4.16
C ARG A 216 -21.41 -6.93 -4.69
N ILE A 217 -21.08 -5.97 -3.81
CA ILE A 217 -20.81 -4.59 -4.24
C ILE A 217 -19.31 -4.45 -4.57
N ARG A 218 -18.97 -4.53 -5.85
CA ARG A 218 -17.63 -4.25 -6.35
C ARG A 218 -17.33 -2.75 -6.26
N ILE A 219 -16.09 -2.40 -5.94
CA ILE A 219 -15.64 -1.00 -5.79
C ILE A 219 -15.89 -0.21 -7.08
N GLU A 220 -15.60 -0.79 -8.24
CA GLU A 220 -15.79 -0.14 -9.53
C GLU A 220 -17.26 0.20 -9.81
N ARG A 221 -18.18 -0.71 -9.47
CA ARG A 221 -19.61 -0.48 -9.61
C ARG A 221 -20.11 0.57 -8.63
N TRP A 222 -19.59 0.55 -7.40
CA TRP A 222 -19.92 1.55 -6.40
C TRP A 222 -19.50 2.95 -6.83
N ALA A 223 -18.27 3.13 -7.35
CA ALA A 223 -17.77 4.41 -7.81
C ALA A 223 -18.67 5.03 -8.89
N ALA A 224 -19.18 4.22 -9.82
CA ALA A 224 -20.14 4.67 -10.82
C ALA A 224 -21.47 5.11 -10.18
N ILE A 225 -22.03 4.30 -9.29
CA ILE A 225 -23.29 4.61 -8.57
C ILE A 225 -23.12 5.90 -7.76
N PHE A 226 -22.02 6.05 -7.05
CA PHE A 226 -21.74 7.24 -6.24
C PHE A 226 -21.65 8.49 -7.13
N TYR A 227 -20.92 8.42 -8.24
CA TYR A 227 -20.80 9.53 -9.19
C TYR A 227 -22.15 9.94 -9.78
N GLU A 228 -22.96 8.98 -10.24
CA GLU A 228 -24.27 9.23 -10.82
C GLU A 228 -25.27 9.83 -9.83
N ASN A 229 -25.11 9.54 -8.54
CA ASN A 229 -26.01 10.00 -7.48
C ASN A 229 -25.41 11.10 -6.59
N ALA A 230 -24.24 11.64 -6.94
CA ALA A 230 -23.51 12.59 -6.07
C ALA A 230 -24.34 13.84 -5.71
N GLU A 231 -25.08 14.41 -6.65
CA GLU A 231 -25.93 15.58 -6.40
C GLU A 231 -27.08 15.26 -5.44
N ASN A 232 -27.73 14.12 -5.61
CA ASN A 232 -28.79 13.67 -4.72
C ASN A 232 -28.25 13.40 -3.31
N MET A 233 -27.09 12.75 -3.21
CA MET A 233 -26.42 12.48 -1.93
C MET A 233 -26.05 13.80 -1.24
N LEU A 234 -25.49 14.77 -1.95
CA LEU A 234 -25.16 16.08 -1.39
C LEU A 234 -26.40 16.77 -0.84
N THR A 235 -27.50 16.77 -1.58
CA THR A 235 -28.78 17.35 -1.15
C THR A 235 -29.31 16.66 0.11
N ILE A 236 -29.20 15.33 0.19
CA ILE A 236 -29.61 14.54 1.34
C ILE A 236 -28.73 14.85 2.56
N MET A 237 -27.41 14.93 2.38
CA MET A 237 -26.44 15.19 3.46
C MET A 237 -26.56 16.62 4.01
N THR A 238 -26.93 17.60 3.19
CA THR A 238 -27.07 19.01 3.61
C THR A 238 -28.40 19.29 4.28
N SER A 239 -29.39 18.37 4.18
CA SER A 239 -30.70 18.52 4.81
C SER A 239 -31.05 17.29 5.66
N PRO A 240 -30.99 17.39 7.02
CA PRO A 240 -31.40 16.29 7.90
C PRO A 240 -32.81 15.77 7.65
N LYS A 241 -33.74 16.65 7.25
CA LYS A 241 -35.12 16.29 6.89
C LYS A 241 -35.15 15.49 5.58
N ALA A 242 -34.38 15.88 4.58
CA ALA A 242 -34.29 15.18 3.31
C ALA A 242 -33.63 13.79 3.51
N PHE A 243 -32.61 13.69 4.35
CA PHE A 243 -31.95 12.43 4.73
C PHE A 243 -32.96 11.49 5.42
N ALA A 244 -33.69 11.94 6.41
CA ALA A 244 -34.71 11.13 7.09
C ALA A 244 -35.80 10.64 6.12
N ARG A 245 -36.27 11.48 5.22
CA ARG A 245 -37.27 11.12 4.21
C ARG A 245 -36.71 10.12 3.18
N TYR A 246 -35.44 10.27 2.75
CA TYR A 246 -34.79 9.35 1.86
C TYR A 246 -34.69 7.95 2.49
N LEU A 247 -34.24 7.86 3.75
CA LEU A 247 -34.21 6.59 4.47
C LEU A 247 -35.60 5.95 4.59
N GLN A 248 -36.63 6.73 4.91
CA GLN A 248 -38.01 6.23 4.95
C GLN A 248 -38.47 5.67 3.62
N ASN A 249 -38.13 6.30 2.50
CA ASN A 249 -38.59 5.88 1.16
C ASN A 249 -37.79 4.69 0.60
N GLN A 250 -36.60 4.37 1.11
CA GLN A 250 -35.77 3.26 0.63
C GLN A 250 -35.93 1.97 1.46
N PHE A 251 -36.42 2.08 2.68
CA PHE A 251 -36.47 0.96 3.64
C PHE A 251 -37.87 0.63 4.11
N TRP A 252 -38.90 1.31 3.60
CA TRP A 252 -40.31 1.02 3.81
C TRP A 252 -41.07 1.12 2.49
#